data_c12bbce6c07122de600240ec39cd5f4e
#
_entry.id   c12bbce6c07122de600240ec39cd5f4e
#
_cell.length_a   1.000
_cell.length_b   1.000
_cell.length_c   1.000
_cell.angle_alpha   90.00
_cell.angle_beta   90.00
_cell.angle_gamma   90.00
#
_symmetry.space_group_name_H-M   'P 1'
#
loop_
_entity.id
_entity.type
_entity.pdbx_description
1 polymer ?
#
loop_
_entity_poly.entity_id
_entity_poly.type
_entity_poly.pdbx_seq_one_letter_code
_entity_poly.pdbx_strand_id
1 'polypeptide(L)'
;MFLNRAQDDLINDRYSNKDGKGNTFFESDEKTRLEIGNLIKSFVSTSFVTADAALHPNGQFVSLPTDYLYSIREMCVVGYVDCNTDSVTGVANVLPIRHDEYNLNINNPFGKPYKKLIWRMDYGVTGTKKHELIHQLGHTISSYNLRYLRKPATININTGVDCELHPNVHEEIVDRAIAIALTMISQLSKSVEPKKVTE
;
A
#
# COMPACT_ATOMS: atom_id res chain seq x y z
N MET A 1 11.21 -20.26 -6.40
CA MET A 1 11.05 -19.07 -7.23
C MET A 1 9.60 -18.92 -7.72
N PHE A 2 8.99 -19.93 -8.38
CA PHE A 2 7.63 -19.83 -8.93
C PHE A 2 6.53 -19.69 -7.87
N LEU A 3 6.62 -20.42 -6.75
CA LEU A 3 5.67 -20.33 -5.64
C LEU A 3 5.58 -18.92 -5.08
N ASN A 4 6.71 -18.24 -4.88
CA ASN A 4 6.72 -16.88 -4.35
C ASN A 4 6.07 -15.88 -5.32
N ARG A 5 6.32 -16.04 -6.62
CA ARG A 5 5.65 -15.22 -7.64
C ARG A 5 4.15 -15.48 -7.68
N ALA A 6 3.73 -16.74 -7.62
CA ALA A 6 2.31 -17.10 -7.58
C ALA A 6 1.61 -16.55 -6.33
N GLN A 7 2.29 -16.55 -5.18
CA GLN A 7 1.81 -15.94 -3.93
C GLN A 7 1.63 -14.43 -4.06
N ASP A 8 2.63 -13.73 -4.61
CA ASP A 8 2.56 -12.28 -4.83
C ASP A 8 1.44 -11.92 -5.84
N ASP A 9 1.31 -12.68 -6.94
CA ASP A 9 0.27 -12.50 -7.95
C ASP A 9 -1.13 -12.71 -7.35
N LEU A 10 -1.32 -13.73 -6.51
CA LEU A 10 -2.59 -13.98 -5.82
C LEU A 10 -2.98 -12.81 -4.90
N ILE A 11 -2.02 -12.31 -4.10
CA ILE A 11 -2.27 -11.18 -3.21
C ILE A 11 -2.66 -9.93 -3.99
N ASN A 12 -1.95 -9.65 -5.09
CA ASN A 12 -2.25 -8.52 -5.95
C ASN A 12 -3.65 -8.64 -6.56
N ASP A 13 -4.03 -9.82 -7.03
CA ASP A 13 -5.36 -10.07 -7.58
C ASP A 13 -6.46 -9.85 -6.53
N ARG A 14 -6.27 -10.41 -5.33
CA ARG A 14 -7.27 -10.27 -4.24
C ARG A 14 -7.40 -8.83 -3.76
N TYR A 15 -6.31 -8.07 -3.74
CA TYR A 15 -6.33 -6.67 -3.33
C TYR A 15 -6.84 -5.73 -4.42
N SER A 16 -6.42 -5.93 -5.68
CA SER A 16 -6.72 -5.02 -6.78
C SER A 16 -8.09 -5.23 -7.42
N ASN A 17 -8.74 -6.39 -7.21
CA ASN A 17 -10.08 -6.63 -7.72
C ASN A 17 -11.06 -5.60 -7.15
N LYS A 18 -11.69 -4.87 -8.07
CA LYS A 18 -12.72 -3.89 -7.74
C LYS A 18 -14.09 -4.49 -8.06
N ASP A 19 -15.05 -4.27 -7.17
CA ASP A 19 -16.45 -4.53 -7.49
C ASP A 19 -16.91 -3.62 -8.63
N GLY A 20 -18.04 -3.93 -9.25
CA GLY A 20 -18.62 -3.09 -10.30
C GLY A 20 -18.96 -1.65 -9.86
N LYS A 21 -18.79 -1.31 -8.57
CA LYS A 21 -18.96 0.02 -7.98
C LYS A 21 -17.62 0.74 -7.72
N GLY A 22 -16.51 0.09 -8.04
CA GLY A 22 -15.16 0.65 -7.88
C GLY A 22 -14.54 0.50 -6.49
N ASN A 23 -15.22 -0.18 -5.54
CA ASN A 23 -14.64 -0.50 -4.23
C ASN A 23 -13.68 -1.69 -4.35
N THR A 24 -12.65 -1.71 -3.51
CA THR A 24 -11.74 -2.86 -3.46
C THR A 24 -12.47 -4.08 -2.92
N PHE A 25 -12.42 -5.18 -3.64
CA PHE A 25 -13.06 -6.45 -3.28
C PHE A 25 -12.62 -6.95 -1.90
N PHE A 26 -11.38 -6.63 -1.53
CA PHE A 26 -10.80 -7.03 -0.27
C PHE A 26 -11.65 -6.67 0.97
N GLU A 27 -12.23 -5.47 1.02
CA GLU A 27 -13.03 -5.06 2.18
C GLU A 27 -14.50 -5.52 2.10
N SER A 28 -15.02 -5.79 0.91
CA SER A 28 -16.42 -6.16 0.69
C SER A 28 -16.68 -7.66 0.80
N ASP A 29 -15.65 -8.50 0.56
CA ASP A 29 -15.78 -9.95 0.55
C ASP A 29 -15.11 -10.59 1.77
N GLU A 30 -15.91 -11.26 2.60
CA GLU A 30 -15.45 -11.96 3.80
C GLU A 30 -14.45 -13.08 3.48
N LYS A 31 -14.67 -13.79 2.38
CA LYS A 31 -13.78 -14.85 1.91
C LYS A 31 -12.39 -14.30 1.60
N THR A 32 -12.33 -13.22 0.83
CA THR A 32 -11.06 -12.58 0.46
C THR A 32 -10.32 -12.02 1.68
N ARG A 33 -11.05 -11.45 2.66
CA ARG A 33 -10.45 -11.02 3.93
C ARG A 33 -9.88 -12.17 4.74
N LEU A 34 -10.53 -13.32 4.73
CA LEU A 34 -10.02 -14.52 5.40
C LEU A 34 -8.74 -15.04 4.74
N GLU A 35 -8.71 -15.05 3.40
CA GLU A 35 -7.59 -15.59 2.60
C GLU A 35 -6.27 -14.85 2.83
N ILE A 36 -6.30 -13.51 2.93
CA ILE A 36 -5.10 -12.66 3.09
C ILE A 36 -5.06 -11.92 4.44
N GLY A 37 -6.04 -12.17 5.33
CA GLY A 37 -6.16 -11.50 6.62
C GLY A 37 -4.95 -11.65 7.54
N ASN A 38 -4.24 -12.78 7.45
CA ASN A 38 -3.01 -13.06 8.21
C ASN A 38 -1.88 -12.07 7.89
N LEU A 39 -1.95 -11.37 6.77
CA LEU A 39 -0.96 -10.38 6.36
C LEU A 39 -1.27 -8.96 6.87
N ILE A 40 -2.42 -8.75 7.52
CA ILE A 40 -2.79 -7.45 8.04
C ILE A 40 -1.99 -7.12 9.30
N LYS A 41 -1.33 -5.97 9.27
CA LYS A 41 -0.63 -5.42 10.43
C LYS A 41 -1.07 -3.99 10.73
N SER A 42 -0.86 -3.59 11.98
CA SER A 42 -1.02 -2.21 12.41
C SER A 42 0.34 -1.59 12.68
N PHE A 43 0.50 -0.34 12.27
CA PHE A 43 1.69 0.46 12.48
C PHE A 43 1.28 1.83 13.03
N VAL A 44 2.01 2.30 14.03
CA VAL A 44 1.83 3.63 14.61
C VAL A 44 3.16 4.35 14.57
N SER A 45 3.17 5.54 14.00
CA SER A 45 4.34 6.41 14.00
C SER A 45 4.03 7.73 14.72
N THR A 46 4.95 8.14 15.55
CA THR A 46 4.98 9.47 16.19
C THR A 46 6.19 10.28 15.72
N SER A 47 7.00 9.70 14.84
CA SER A 47 8.20 10.34 14.30
C SER A 47 7.93 10.83 12.89
N PHE A 48 8.06 12.14 12.70
CA PHE A 48 7.84 12.82 11.43
C PHE A 48 9.06 13.65 11.06
N VAL A 49 9.36 13.72 9.77
CA VAL A 49 10.38 14.59 9.21
C VAL A 49 9.69 15.63 8.34
N THR A 50 10.01 16.90 8.54
CA THR A 50 9.43 17.98 7.73
C THR A 50 9.72 17.72 6.25
N ALA A 51 8.69 17.86 5.41
CA ALA A 51 8.84 17.81 3.98
C ALA A 51 9.56 19.07 3.44
N ASP A 52 9.86 19.06 2.15
CA ASP A 52 10.45 20.23 1.50
C ASP A 52 9.50 21.41 1.59
N ALA A 53 9.87 22.42 2.41
CA ALA A 53 9.05 23.60 2.66
C ALA A 53 8.79 24.44 1.40
N ALA A 54 9.60 24.28 0.36
CA ALA A 54 9.40 25.00 -0.90
C ALA A 54 8.26 24.40 -1.74
N LEU A 55 8.05 23.08 -1.67
CA LEU A 55 7.02 22.37 -2.41
C LEU A 55 5.73 22.22 -1.59
N HIS A 56 5.88 21.75 -0.35
CA HIS A 56 4.75 21.45 0.54
C HIS A 56 5.03 21.97 1.95
N PRO A 57 4.78 23.25 2.23
CA PRO A 57 5.15 23.88 3.50
C PRO A 57 4.48 23.24 4.72
N ASN A 58 3.36 22.53 4.50
CA ASN A 58 2.61 21.83 5.55
C ASN A 58 2.74 20.30 5.40
N GLY A 59 3.76 19.82 4.71
CA GLY A 59 4.02 18.41 4.50
C GLY A 59 4.91 17.83 5.58
N GLN A 60 4.66 16.60 5.99
CA GLN A 60 5.50 15.82 6.88
C GLN A 60 5.69 14.41 6.33
N PHE A 61 6.93 13.93 6.32
CA PHE A 61 7.23 12.55 5.92
C PHE A 61 7.16 11.60 7.10
N VAL A 62 6.54 10.47 6.88
CA VAL A 62 6.56 9.31 7.76
C VAL A 62 7.19 8.13 7.03
N SER A 63 8.18 7.49 7.65
CA SER A 63 8.81 6.28 7.10
C SER A 63 7.91 5.08 7.37
N LEU A 64 7.72 4.26 6.34
CA LEU A 64 6.89 3.06 6.40
C LEU A 64 7.72 1.84 6.83
N PRO A 65 7.07 0.80 7.37
CA PRO A 65 7.70 -0.49 7.60
C PRO A 65 8.27 -1.08 6.31
N THR A 66 9.37 -1.82 6.41
CA THR A 66 10.04 -2.44 5.27
C THR A 66 9.18 -3.51 4.58
N ASP A 67 8.25 -4.11 5.33
CA ASP A 67 7.30 -5.11 4.85
C ASP A 67 5.99 -4.51 4.32
N TYR A 68 5.87 -3.18 4.25
CA TYR A 68 4.68 -2.50 3.75
C TYR A 68 4.41 -2.81 2.26
N LEU A 69 3.18 -3.21 1.96
CA LEU A 69 2.70 -3.47 0.61
C LEU A 69 1.59 -2.50 0.20
N TYR A 70 0.45 -2.54 0.89
CA TYR A 70 -0.72 -1.70 0.62
C TYR A 70 -1.34 -1.16 1.90
N SER A 71 -1.82 0.08 1.88
CA SER A 71 -2.60 0.66 2.98
C SER A 71 -4.05 0.19 2.92
N ILE A 72 -4.61 -0.16 4.08
CA ILE A 72 -6.01 -0.56 4.23
C ILE A 72 -6.80 0.57 4.89
N ARG A 73 -6.29 1.08 5.99
CA ARG A 73 -6.93 2.16 6.75
C ARG A 73 -5.89 3.08 7.35
N GLU A 74 -6.14 4.37 7.25
CA GLU A 74 -5.23 5.39 7.71
C GLU A 74 -5.95 6.45 8.52
N MET A 75 -5.36 6.84 9.64
CA MET A 75 -5.85 7.90 10.50
C MET A 75 -4.68 8.68 11.10
N CYS A 76 -4.86 9.96 11.31
CA CYS A 76 -3.92 10.81 12.05
C CYS A 76 -4.57 11.38 13.30
N VAL A 77 -3.79 11.55 14.35
CA VAL A 77 -4.17 12.41 15.47
C VAL A 77 -3.57 13.77 15.20
N VAL A 78 -4.42 14.79 15.19
CA VAL A 78 -4.08 16.18 14.82
C VAL A 78 -4.31 17.08 16.00
N GLY A 79 -3.31 17.90 16.33
CA GLY A 79 -3.42 19.01 17.25
C GLY A 79 -3.76 20.30 16.48
N TYR A 80 -4.70 21.07 16.99
CA TYR A 80 -5.09 22.35 16.45
C TYR A 80 -5.57 23.29 17.58
N VAL A 81 -5.56 24.58 17.31
CA VAL A 81 -6.10 25.58 18.25
C VAL A 81 -7.54 25.84 17.87
N ASP A 82 -8.44 25.76 18.84
CA ASP A 82 -9.86 26.05 18.66
C ASP A 82 -10.15 27.58 18.68
N CYS A 83 -11.38 27.96 18.36
CA CYS A 83 -11.84 29.37 18.39
C CYS A 83 -11.67 30.02 19.76
N ASN A 84 -11.62 29.25 20.83
CA ASN A 84 -11.39 29.72 22.20
C ASN A 84 -9.91 29.81 22.59
N THR A 85 -8.97 29.62 21.64
CA THR A 85 -7.51 29.55 21.88
C THR A 85 -7.04 28.34 22.66
N ASP A 86 -7.91 27.34 22.89
CA ASP A 86 -7.55 26.11 23.56
C ASP A 86 -6.87 25.12 22.58
N SER A 87 -5.84 24.44 23.07
CA SER A 87 -5.19 23.39 22.31
C SER A 87 -6.03 22.11 22.37
N VAL A 88 -6.55 21.70 21.24
CA VAL A 88 -7.45 20.54 21.10
C VAL A 88 -6.80 19.48 20.20
N THR A 89 -7.03 18.21 20.52
CA THR A 89 -6.64 17.09 19.67
C THR A 89 -7.86 16.42 19.05
N GLY A 90 -7.76 16.03 17.80
CA GLY A 90 -8.82 15.35 17.08
C GLY A 90 -8.28 14.25 16.18
N VAL A 91 -9.17 13.38 15.71
CA VAL A 91 -8.82 12.34 14.73
C VAL A 91 -9.21 12.84 13.33
N ALA A 92 -8.25 12.77 12.41
CA ALA A 92 -8.43 13.06 11.00
C ALA A 92 -8.30 11.80 10.16
N ASN A 93 -9.15 11.68 9.15
CA ASN A 93 -9.03 10.67 8.10
C ASN A 93 -7.94 11.09 7.12
N VAL A 94 -7.26 10.09 6.56
CA VAL A 94 -6.23 10.30 5.55
C VAL A 94 -6.80 9.96 4.18
N LEU A 95 -6.70 10.89 3.24
CA LEU A 95 -7.14 10.74 1.86
C LEU A 95 -5.91 10.62 0.96
N PRO A 96 -5.73 9.52 0.24
CA PRO A 96 -4.68 9.41 -0.77
C PRO A 96 -5.00 10.34 -1.94
N ILE A 97 -4.03 11.15 -2.33
CA ILE A 97 -4.10 12.01 -3.52
C ILE A 97 -2.90 11.74 -4.42
N ARG A 98 -3.05 12.03 -5.70
CA ARG A 98 -1.98 11.92 -6.68
C ARG A 98 -1.15 13.21 -6.70
N HIS A 99 0.13 13.08 -7.06
CA HIS A 99 1.04 14.25 -7.14
C HIS A 99 0.57 15.31 -8.15
N ASP A 100 -0.03 14.87 -9.26
CA ASP A 100 -0.57 15.77 -10.30
C ASP A 100 -1.87 16.47 -9.88
N GLU A 101 -2.60 15.92 -8.90
CA GLU A 101 -3.84 16.50 -8.39
C GLU A 101 -3.63 17.53 -7.27
N TYR A 102 -2.43 17.58 -6.67
CA TYR A 102 -2.14 18.45 -5.53
C TYR A 102 -2.45 19.91 -5.83
N ASN A 103 -1.91 20.45 -6.93
CA ASN A 103 -2.10 21.86 -7.30
C ASN A 103 -3.55 22.23 -7.64
N LEU A 104 -4.31 21.27 -8.16
CA LEU A 104 -5.74 21.44 -8.46
C LEU A 104 -6.55 21.49 -7.17
N ASN A 105 -6.28 20.57 -6.26
CA ASN A 105 -7.04 20.41 -5.03
C ASN A 105 -6.70 21.46 -3.97
N ILE A 106 -5.46 21.94 -3.89
CA ILE A 106 -5.05 22.96 -2.91
C ILE A 106 -5.78 24.31 -3.14
N ASN A 107 -6.15 24.60 -4.38
CA ASN A 107 -6.90 25.80 -4.74
C ASN A 107 -8.43 25.62 -4.57
N ASN A 108 -8.90 24.38 -4.38
CA ASN A 108 -10.31 24.10 -4.16
C ASN A 108 -10.67 24.31 -2.67
N PRO A 109 -11.52 25.29 -2.34
CA PRO A 109 -11.84 25.59 -0.93
C PRO A 109 -12.54 24.44 -0.20
N PHE A 110 -13.21 23.54 -0.92
CA PHE A 110 -13.94 22.39 -0.36
C PHE A 110 -13.09 21.11 -0.29
N GLY A 111 -11.98 21.05 -1.02
CA GLY A 111 -11.10 19.88 -1.07
C GLY A 111 -9.88 19.97 -0.16
N LYS A 112 -9.56 21.16 0.38
CA LYS A 112 -8.35 21.40 1.17
C LYS A 112 -8.26 20.51 2.42
N PRO A 113 -7.03 20.16 2.87
CA PRO A 113 -6.84 19.58 4.18
C PRO A 113 -7.43 20.48 5.27
N TYR A 114 -8.07 19.84 6.26
CA TYR A 114 -8.62 20.52 7.42
C TYR A 114 -8.56 19.62 8.66
N LYS A 115 -9.01 20.07 9.82
CA LYS A 115 -8.90 19.35 11.11
C LYS A 115 -9.36 17.89 11.12
N LYS A 116 -10.18 17.44 10.14
CA LYS A 116 -10.66 16.06 10.02
C LYS A 116 -10.18 15.35 8.76
N LEU A 117 -9.42 16.02 7.91
CA LEU A 117 -8.93 15.48 6.64
C LEU A 117 -7.48 15.88 6.40
N ILE A 118 -6.65 14.90 6.21
CA ILE A 118 -5.24 15.02 5.82
C ILE A 118 -5.08 14.36 4.47
N TRP A 119 -4.26 14.94 3.61
CA TRP A 119 -3.87 14.28 2.37
C TRP A 119 -2.62 13.47 2.57
N ARG A 120 -2.55 12.38 1.83
CA ARG A 120 -1.36 11.54 1.74
C ARG A 120 -0.91 11.43 0.30
N MET A 121 0.37 11.61 0.07
CA MET A 121 1.04 11.26 -1.19
C MET A 121 2.08 10.17 -0.93
N ASP A 122 2.22 9.25 -1.90
CA ASP A 122 3.23 8.19 -1.83
C ASP A 122 4.56 8.74 -2.31
N TYR A 123 5.59 8.61 -1.49
CA TYR A 123 6.94 9.05 -1.81
C TYR A 123 7.92 7.88 -1.73
N GLY A 124 8.57 7.57 -2.86
CA GLY A 124 9.54 6.49 -2.95
C GLY A 124 10.95 7.05 -3.14
N VAL A 125 11.79 6.91 -2.13
CA VAL A 125 13.24 7.03 -2.30
C VAL A 125 13.82 5.63 -2.32
N THR A 126 14.88 5.40 -3.10
CA THR A 126 15.55 4.10 -3.24
C THR A 126 15.74 3.42 -1.88
N GLY A 127 15.02 2.32 -1.65
CA GLY A 127 15.10 1.50 -0.43
C GLY A 127 14.16 1.87 0.71
N THR A 128 13.51 3.05 0.72
CA THR A 128 12.58 3.44 1.78
C THR A 128 11.29 4.02 1.19
N LYS A 129 10.17 3.35 1.44
CA LYS A 129 8.85 3.92 1.15
C LYS A 129 8.49 4.90 2.26
N LYS A 130 7.95 6.05 1.88
CA LYS A 130 7.47 7.08 2.81
C LYS A 130 6.10 7.54 2.38
N HIS A 131 5.28 7.93 3.35
CA HIS A 131 4.09 8.72 3.08
C HIS A 131 4.39 10.18 3.40
N GLU A 132 4.01 11.07 2.52
CA GLU A 132 3.97 12.50 2.75
C GLU A 132 2.56 12.87 3.19
N LEU A 133 2.44 13.37 4.42
CA LEU A 133 1.18 13.77 5.03
C LEU A 133 1.08 15.29 4.98
N ILE A 134 0.04 15.80 4.31
CA ILE A 134 -0.19 17.24 4.14
C ILE A 134 -1.38 17.63 4.99
N HIS A 135 -1.14 18.53 5.92
CA HIS A 135 -2.14 19.04 6.84
C HIS A 135 -2.44 20.53 6.61
N GLN A 136 -3.45 21.06 7.27
CA GLN A 136 -3.75 22.50 7.24
C GLN A 136 -2.67 23.29 7.99
N LEU A 137 -2.37 24.50 7.52
CA LEU A 137 -1.47 25.43 8.22
C LEU A 137 -1.93 25.69 9.66
N GLY A 138 -1.01 25.68 10.61
CA GLY A 138 -1.30 25.83 12.03
C GLY A 138 -1.77 24.56 12.75
N HIS A 139 -1.89 23.45 12.05
CA HIS A 139 -2.13 22.14 12.64
C HIS A 139 -0.84 21.36 12.80
N THR A 140 -0.82 20.39 13.71
CA THR A 140 0.31 19.48 13.93
C THR A 140 -0.18 18.04 13.93
N ILE A 141 0.59 17.12 13.34
CA ILE A 141 0.30 15.70 13.40
C ILE A 141 1.06 15.11 14.59
N SER A 142 0.33 14.51 15.55
CA SER A 142 0.92 13.90 16.75
C SER A 142 1.20 12.41 16.53
N SER A 143 0.31 11.70 15.83
CA SER A 143 0.52 10.30 15.47
C SER A 143 -0.16 9.95 14.14
N TYR A 144 0.44 9.01 13.45
CA TYR A 144 -0.09 8.40 12.23
C TYR A 144 -0.34 6.93 12.50
N ASN A 145 -1.58 6.49 12.34
CA ASN A 145 -2.03 5.13 12.57
C ASN A 145 -2.38 4.51 11.21
N LEU A 146 -1.66 3.46 10.85
CA LEU A 146 -1.80 2.76 9.58
C LEU A 146 -2.14 1.30 9.83
N ARG A 147 -3.23 0.81 9.22
CA ARG A 147 -3.43 -0.61 8.95
C ARG A 147 -3.02 -0.88 7.53
N TYR A 148 -2.18 -1.88 7.35
CA TYR A 148 -1.60 -2.20 6.05
C TYR A 148 -1.51 -3.71 5.83
N LEU A 149 -1.49 -4.07 4.56
CA LEU A 149 -1.16 -5.40 4.12
C LEU A 149 0.36 -5.47 3.99
N ARG A 150 0.98 -6.43 4.68
CA ARG A 150 2.42 -6.63 4.59
C ARG A 150 2.78 -7.57 3.45
N LYS A 151 4.00 -7.46 2.98
CA LYS A 151 4.57 -8.43 2.08
C LYS A 151 4.67 -9.79 2.80
N PRO A 152 4.23 -10.91 2.17
CA PRO A 152 4.36 -12.23 2.77
C PRO A 152 5.82 -12.65 2.89
N ALA A 153 6.10 -13.58 3.80
CA ALA A 153 7.41 -14.21 3.87
C ALA A 153 7.68 -15.01 2.59
N THR A 154 8.93 -15.01 2.19
CA THR A 154 9.38 -15.80 1.02
C THR A 154 9.37 -17.27 1.38
N ILE A 155 8.51 -18.06 0.72
CA ILE A 155 8.44 -19.51 0.88
C ILE A 155 9.81 -20.11 0.54
N ASN A 156 10.35 -20.91 1.46
CA ASN A 156 11.64 -21.55 1.26
C ASN A 156 11.63 -22.95 1.88
N ILE A 157 11.57 -23.93 1.02
CA ILE A 157 11.53 -25.37 1.40
C ILE A 157 12.81 -25.77 2.15
N ASN A 158 13.96 -25.21 1.78
CA ASN A 158 15.24 -25.59 2.39
C ASN A 158 15.39 -25.09 3.84
N THR A 159 14.75 -23.97 4.17
CA THR A 159 14.77 -23.38 5.51
C THR A 159 13.49 -23.61 6.30
N GLY A 160 12.52 -24.34 5.73
CA GLY A 160 11.24 -24.64 6.37
C GLY A 160 10.33 -23.43 6.55
N VAL A 161 10.42 -22.44 5.66
CA VAL A 161 9.49 -21.29 5.66
C VAL A 161 8.29 -21.62 4.80
N ASP A 162 7.14 -21.82 5.46
CA ASP A 162 5.87 -22.15 4.82
C ASP A 162 5.12 -20.92 4.32
N CYS A 163 4.02 -21.15 3.57
CA CYS A 163 3.11 -20.12 3.12
C CYS A 163 2.32 -19.56 4.31
N GLU A 164 2.32 -18.23 4.46
CA GLU A 164 1.61 -17.54 5.56
C GLU A 164 0.12 -17.29 5.26
N LEU A 165 -0.31 -17.51 4.02
CA LEU A 165 -1.70 -17.33 3.63
C LEU A 165 -2.59 -18.44 4.19
N HIS A 166 -3.90 -18.20 4.18
CA HIS A 166 -4.85 -19.18 4.66
C HIS A 166 -4.77 -20.50 3.86
N PRO A 167 -4.87 -21.68 4.49
CA PRO A 167 -4.74 -22.96 3.81
C PRO A 167 -5.64 -23.17 2.58
N ASN A 168 -6.82 -22.54 2.59
CA ASN A 168 -7.78 -22.64 1.46
C ASN A 168 -7.21 -22.15 0.11
N VAL A 169 -6.15 -21.33 0.12
CA VAL A 169 -5.54 -20.79 -1.10
C VAL A 169 -4.24 -21.49 -1.50
N HIS A 170 -3.77 -22.44 -0.70
CA HIS A 170 -2.49 -23.11 -0.98
C HIS A 170 -2.53 -23.88 -2.30
N GLU A 171 -3.63 -24.57 -2.59
CA GLU A 171 -3.80 -25.30 -3.85
C GLU A 171 -3.81 -24.34 -5.06
N GLU A 172 -4.53 -23.23 -4.95
CA GLU A 172 -4.54 -22.19 -5.99
C GLU A 172 -3.14 -21.60 -6.25
N ILE A 173 -2.32 -21.43 -5.21
CA ILE A 173 -0.93 -20.95 -5.34
C ILE A 173 -0.08 -21.98 -6.11
N VAL A 174 -0.25 -23.25 -5.80
CA VAL A 174 0.47 -24.34 -6.49
C VAL A 174 0.10 -24.39 -7.97
N ASP A 175 -1.20 -24.34 -8.28
CA ASP A 175 -1.68 -24.35 -9.66
C ASP A 175 -1.17 -23.15 -10.47
N ARG A 176 -1.20 -21.95 -9.87
CA ARG A 176 -0.62 -20.75 -10.48
C ARG A 176 0.88 -20.88 -10.70
N ALA A 177 1.61 -21.45 -9.74
CA ALA A 177 3.05 -21.66 -9.85
C ALA A 177 3.39 -22.64 -10.99
N ILE A 178 2.59 -23.71 -11.16
CA ILE A 178 2.72 -24.68 -12.26
C ILE A 178 2.47 -23.98 -13.61
N ALA A 179 1.41 -23.19 -13.72
CA ALA A 179 1.10 -22.43 -14.93
C ALA A 179 2.23 -21.47 -15.33
N ILE A 180 2.80 -20.74 -14.35
CA ILE A 180 3.95 -19.85 -14.57
C ILE A 180 5.16 -20.65 -15.07
N ALA A 181 5.46 -21.80 -14.45
CA ALA A 181 6.59 -22.65 -14.83
C ALA A 181 6.43 -23.19 -16.26
N LEU A 182 5.25 -23.69 -16.61
CA LEU A 182 4.96 -24.20 -17.95
C LEU A 182 5.07 -23.13 -19.02
N THR A 183 4.58 -21.91 -18.72
CA THR A 183 4.72 -20.76 -19.62
C THR A 183 6.18 -20.41 -19.88
N MET A 184 7.02 -20.42 -18.86
CA MET A 184 8.47 -20.16 -19.02
C MET A 184 9.16 -21.25 -19.85
N ILE A 185 8.83 -22.52 -19.62
CA ILE A 185 9.40 -23.64 -20.40
C ILE A 185 8.99 -23.51 -21.88
N SER A 186 7.73 -23.19 -22.16
CA SER A 186 7.26 -23.02 -23.54
C SER A 186 7.91 -21.83 -24.25
N GLN A 187 8.22 -20.74 -23.53
CA GLN A 187 8.94 -19.59 -24.08
C GLN A 187 10.41 -19.93 -24.37
N LEU A 188 11.06 -20.68 -23.47
CA LEU A 188 12.44 -21.15 -23.69
C LEU A 188 12.54 -22.07 -24.90
N SER A 189 11.60 -23.01 -25.09
CA SER A 189 11.60 -23.90 -26.25
C SER A 189 11.46 -23.12 -27.57
N LYS A 190 10.62 -22.09 -27.63
CA LYS A 190 10.47 -21.24 -28.82
C LYS A 190 11.72 -20.38 -29.12
N SER A 191 12.47 -20.01 -28.10
CA SER A 191 13.70 -19.21 -28.27
C SER A 191 14.89 -20.05 -28.77
N VAL A 192 14.82 -21.36 -28.62
CA VAL A 192 15.88 -22.32 -29.03
C VAL A 192 15.65 -22.86 -30.46
N GLU A 193 14.49 -22.62 -31.10
CA GLU A 193 14.31 -22.99 -32.52
C GLU A 193 15.33 -22.23 -33.38
N PRO A 194 16.20 -22.97 -34.15
CA PRO A 194 17.17 -22.30 -35.00
C PRO A 194 16.45 -21.52 -36.10
N LYS A 195 16.78 -20.26 -36.27
CA LYS A 195 16.36 -19.45 -37.43
C LYS A 195 16.72 -20.25 -38.68
N LYS A 196 15.72 -20.70 -39.43
CA LYS A 196 15.95 -21.27 -40.75
C LYS A 196 16.65 -20.17 -41.57
N VAL A 197 17.89 -20.43 -41.90
CA VAL A 197 18.63 -19.64 -42.89
C VAL A 197 17.95 -19.95 -44.21
N THR A 198 17.20 -19.00 -44.75
CA THR A 198 16.74 -19.01 -46.13
C THR A 198 17.93 -18.64 -46.99
N GLU A 199 18.47 -19.66 -47.71
CA GLU A 199 19.33 -19.45 -48.87
C GLU A 199 18.56 -18.73 -50.00
#